data_544c17056213c4ba885e3cda2bba4e9a
#
_entry.id   544c17056213c4ba885e3cda2bba4e9a
#
_cell.length_a   1.000
_cell.length_b   1.000
_cell.length_c   1.000
_cell.angle_alpha   90.00
_cell.angle_beta   90.00
_cell.angle_gamma   90.00
#
_symmetry.space_group_name_H-M   'P 1'
#
loop_
_entity.id
_entity.type
_entity.pdbx_description
1 polymer ?
#
loop_
_entity_poly.entity_id
_entity_poly.type
_entity_poly.pdbx_seq_one_letter_code
_entity_poly.pdbx_strand_id
1 'polypeptide(L)'
;EVPAGVPSGLRLDAGVVSGLDVSIHYDPMLAKVIAWAPNRADAARRLAGALRRSRIHGVVTNRDLLVRILGHRAFLAGETDTAFLDRHGLAGPDGLAAPLVANADRHLLALAAALAQAAANRQQATVLGGLPSGWRNVWSQHQEKRYRGGDHELVVRYTLGCDGLLLGPTDDQADGQVDDHAAVDRTSIELVTAAPDRVVLAVDGVSLPFDVATHADLVVVDSPLGSLALQPV
;
A
#
# COMPACT_ATOMS: atom_id res chain seq x y z
N GLU A 1 8.02 -6.18 11.21
CA GLU A 1 9.42 -6.01 11.64
C GLU A 1 9.65 -4.51 11.87
N VAL A 2 10.08 -4.13 13.07
CA VAL A 2 10.56 -2.75 13.30
C VAL A 2 11.93 -2.68 12.64
N PRO A 3 12.18 -1.73 11.73
CA PRO A 3 13.48 -1.62 11.09
C PRO A 3 14.58 -1.57 12.15
N ALA A 4 15.66 -2.31 11.94
CA ALA A 4 16.83 -2.25 12.81
C ALA A 4 17.31 -0.80 12.96
N GLY A 5 17.28 -0.28 14.18
CA GLY A 5 17.56 1.12 14.49
C GLY A 5 16.28 1.90 14.76
N VAL A 6 15.60 1.61 15.89
CA VAL A 6 14.55 2.50 16.41
C VAL A 6 15.16 3.89 16.57
N PRO A 7 14.71 4.92 15.84
CA PRO A 7 15.26 6.26 15.96
C PRO A 7 15.20 6.72 17.41
N SER A 8 16.20 7.45 17.88
CA SER A 8 16.20 8.00 19.23
C SER A 8 14.88 8.71 19.52
N GLY A 9 14.19 8.35 20.61
CA GLY A 9 12.88 8.89 20.96
C GLY A 9 11.67 8.05 20.53
N LEU A 10 11.87 6.81 20.04
CA LEU A 10 10.81 5.81 19.86
C LEU A 10 11.10 4.59 20.75
N ARG A 11 10.01 3.99 21.29
CA ARG A 11 10.04 2.69 21.98
C ARG A 11 8.88 1.83 21.47
N LEU A 12 9.15 0.56 21.24
CA LEU A 12 8.16 -0.44 20.89
C LEU A 12 8.12 -1.49 22.01
N ASP A 13 6.94 -1.68 22.58
CA ASP A 13 6.63 -2.77 23.49
C ASP A 13 5.64 -3.69 22.72
N ALA A 14 6.08 -4.84 22.23
CA ALA A 14 5.29 -5.75 21.42
C ALA A 14 5.10 -7.11 22.11
N GLY A 15 3.87 -7.61 22.10
CA GLY A 15 3.54 -8.97 22.54
C GLY A 15 3.54 -9.99 21.40
N VAL A 16 3.86 -9.56 20.17
CA VAL A 16 3.82 -10.40 18.96
C VAL A 16 5.15 -10.35 18.22
N VAL A 17 5.44 -11.45 17.54
CA VAL A 17 6.60 -11.57 16.63
C VAL A 17 6.13 -12.06 15.27
N SER A 18 6.97 -11.90 14.24
CA SER A 18 6.67 -12.41 12.90
C SER A 18 6.44 -13.92 12.92
N GLY A 19 5.37 -14.38 12.26
CA GLY A 19 4.99 -15.80 12.21
C GLY A 19 4.14 -16.28 13.41
N LEU A 20 3.79 -15.40 14.35
CA LEU A 20 2.90 -15.75 15.46
C LEU A 20 1.43 -15.71 15.03
N ASP A 21 0.67 -16.75 15.38
CA ASP A 21 -0.79 -16.72 15.28
C ASP A 21 -1.39 -15.85 16.39
N VAL A 22 -2.17 -14.85 15.99
CA VAL A 22 -2.86 -13.97 16.94
C VAL A 22 -4.17 -14.62 17.36
N SER A 23 -4.21 -15.10 18.61
CA SER A 23 -5.38 -15.75 19.18
C SER A 23 -6.49 -14.74 19.53
N ILE A 24 -7.76 -15.15 19.33
CA ILE A 24 -8.94 -14.40 19.76
C ILE A 24 -9.20 -14.48 21.28
N HIS A 25 -8.47 -15.32 22.00
CA HIS A 25 -8.67 -15.59 23.43
C HIS A 25 -7.83 -14.68 24.34
N TYR A 26 -7.06 -13.77 23.76
CA TYR A 26 -6.20 -12.85 24.50
C TYR A 26 -6.57 -11.39 24.21
N ASP A 27 -5.88 -10.46 24.87
CA ASP A 27 -6.06 -9.03 24.68
C ASP A 27 -5.87 -8.62 23.21
N PRO A 28 -6.74 -7.79 22.61
CA PRO A 28 -6.59 -7.33 21.23
C PRO A 28 -5.40 -6.37 21.02
N MET A 29 -4.68 -5.99 22.07
CA MET A 29 -3.52 -5.11 21.97
C MET A 29 -2.29 -5.88 21.51
N LEU A 30 -1.90 -5.71 20.25
CA LEU A 30 -0.72 -6.36 19.64
C LEU A 30 0.59 -5.73 20.09
N ALA A 31 0.63 -4.39 20.13
CA ALA A 31 1.83 -3.63 20.46
C ALA A 31 1.49 -2.23 20.94
N LYS A 32 2.44 -1.63 21.68
CA LYS A 32 2.40 -0.24 22.12
C LYS A 32 3.62 0.48 21.55
N VAL A 33 3.37 1.50 20.74
CA VAL A 33 4.43 2.37 20.19
C VAL A 33 4.43 3.68 20.94
N ILE A 34 5.57 4.07 21.49
CA ILE A 34 5.74 5.26 22.30
C ILE A 34 6.73 6.18 21.61
N ALA A 35 6.36 7.45 21.46
CA ALA A 35 7.24 8.49 20.94
C ALA A 35 7.47 9.57 21.97
N TRP A 36 8.72 10.02 22.07
CA TRP A 36 9.10 11.18 22.85
C TRP A 36 9.69 12.28 21.95
N ALA A 37 9.33 13.53 22.21
CA ALA A 37 9.90 14.71 21.58
C ALA A 37 9.71 15.92 22.52
N PRO A 38 10.43 17.05 22.30
CA PRO A 38 10.32 18.23 23.13
C PRO A 38 8.94 18.87 23.19
N ASN A 39 8.11 18.67 22.16
CA ASN A 39 6.75 19.18 22.10
C ASN A 39 5.77 18.14 21.51
N ARG A 40 4.46 18.39 21.73
CA ARG A 40 3.38 17.50 21.31
C ARG A 40 3.34 17.25 19.79
N ALA A 41 3.50 18.30 19.00
CA ALA A 41 3.42 18.20 17.54
C ALA A 41 4.56 17.33 16.97
N ASP A 42 5.77 17.46 17.51
CA ASP A 42 6.90 16.64 17.08
C ASP A 42 6.76 15.20 17.54
N ALA A 43 6.26 14.94 18.75
CA ALA A 43 5.98 13.59 19.23
C ALA A 43 4.91 12.90 18.37
N ALA A 44 3.81 13.59 18.09
CA ALA A 44 2.72 13.07 17.24
C ALA A 44 3.21 12.78 15.82
N ARG A 45 3.97 13.70 15.19
CA ARG A 45 4.55 13.51 13.86
C ARG A 45 5.51 12.33 13.81
N ARG A 46 6.37 12.19 14.83
CA ARG A 46 7.30 11.06 14.93
C ARG A 46 6.58 9.73 15.07
N LEU A 47 5.55 9.68 15.91
CA LEU A 47 4.72 8.48 16.10
C LEU A 47 3.95 8.11 14.84
N ALA A 48 3.29 9.08 14.21
CA ALA A 48 2.58 8.88 12.95
C ALA A 48 3.51 8.36 11.84
N GLY A 49 4.72 8.93 11.73
CA GLY A 49 5.73 8.47 10.79
C GLY A 49 6.22 7.05 11.07
N ALA A 50 6.37 6.66 12.34
CA ALA A 50 6.73 5.30 12.72
C ALA A 50 5.62 4.31 12.34
N LEU A 51 4.35 4.62 12.66
CA LEU A 51 3.20 3.79 12.32
C LEU A 51 3.01 3.65 10.81
N ARG A 52 3.17 4.72 10.03
CA ARG A 52 3.10 4.65 8.56
C ARG A 52 4.12 3.68 7.97
N ARG A 53 5.32 3.63 8.51
CA ARG A 53 6.39 2.74 8.03
C ARG A 53 6.35 1.34 8.65
N SER A 54 5.44 1.09 9.58
CA SER A 54 5.27 -0.23 10.18
C SER A 54 4.66 -1.19 9.14
N ARG A 55 5.25 -2.35 8.99
CA ARG A 55 4.74 -3.42 8.14
C ARG A 55 4.04 -4.44 9.05
N ILE A 56 2.72 -4.52 8.94
CA ILE A 56 1.89 -5.43 9.73
C ILE A 56 0.99 -6.16 8.76
N HIS A 57 1.31 -7.43 8.51
CA HIS A 57 0.63 -8.25 7.52
C HIS A 57 -0.12 -9.40 8.19
N GLY A 58 -1.23 -9.84 7.57
CA GLY A 58 -2.01 -10.99 8.02
C GLY A 58 -3.07 -10.69 9.09
N VAL A 59 -3.06 -9.48 9.67
CA VAL A 59 -4.07 -9.06 10.66
C VAL A 59 -4.60 -7.67 10.33
N VAL A 60 -5.88 -7.46 10.58
CA VAL A 60 -6.50 -6.13 10.50
C VAL A 60 -6.14 -5.36 11.76
N THR A 61 -5.61 -4.16 11.60
CA THR A 61 -5.19 -3.30 12.72
C THR A 61 -5.81 -1.92 12.64
N ASN A 62 -5.77 -1.19 13.75
CA ASN A 62 -6.18 0.22 13.80
C ASN A 62 -5.03 1.19 13.45
N ARG A 63 -3.97 0.74 12.78
CA ARG A 63 -2.80 1.55 12.42
C ARG A 63 -3.18 2.83 11.67
N ASP A 64 -4.01 2.70 10.64
CA ASP A 64 -4.39 3.83 9.78
C ASP A 64 -5.24 4.86 10.52
N LEU A 65 -6.17 4.39 11.36
CA LEU A 65 -6.93 5.23 12.30
C LEU A 65 -5.99 6.02 13.21
N LEU A 66 -5.00 5.37 13.82
CA LEU A 66 -4.05 6.03 14.71
C LEU A 66 -3.22 7.09 13.99
N VAL A 67 -2.79 6.81 12.74
CA VAL A 67 -2.04 7.79 11.94
C VAL A 67 -2.89 9.02 11.62
N ARG A 68 -4.17 8.84 11.29
CA ARG A 68 -5.10 9.96 11.03
C ARG A 68 -5.37 10.78 12.30
N ILE A 69 -5.60 10.13 13.43
CA ILE A 69 -5.77 10.81 14.72
C ILE A 69 -4.54 11.66 15.05
N LEU A 70 -3.34 11.11 14.93
CA LEU A 70 -2.09 11.80 15.23
C LEU A 70 -1.83 13.02 14.33
N GLY A 71 -2.39 13.03 13.11
CA GLY A 71 -2.35 14.17 12.19
C GLY A 71 -3.53 15.14 12.35
N HIS A 72 -4.54 14.80 13.13
CA HIS A 72 -5.75 15.60 13.26
C HIS A 72 -5.52 16.89 14.04
N ARG A 73 -6.07 18.02 13.54
CA ARG A 73 -5.85 19.35 14.12
C ARG A 73 -6.27 19.42 15.59
N ALA A 74 -7.44 18.91 15.93
CA ALA A 74 -7.93 18.92 17.32
C ALA A 74 -7.04 18.05 18.22
N PHE A 75 -6.53 16.90 17.75
CA PHE A 75 -5.56 16.10 18.50
C PHE A 75 -4.27 16.89 18.77
N LEU A 76 -3.73 17.58 17.77
CA LEU A 76 -2.52 18.39 17.93
C LEU A 76 -2.74 19.58 18.86
N ALA A 77 -3.96 20.16 18.88
CA ALA A 77 -4.36 21.24 19.81
C ALA A 77 -4.58 20.75 21.24
N GLY A 78 -4.68 19.42 21.48
CA GLY A 78 -4.93 18.86 22.81
C GLY A 78 -6.41 18.71 23.17
N GLU A 79 -7.31 18.90 22.22
CA GLU A 79 -8.77 18.75 22.36
C GLU A 79 -9.17 17.26 22.30
N THR A 80 -8.69 16.47 23.25
CA THR A 80 -8.78 15.00 23.25
C THR A 80 -9.56 14.49 24.47
N ASP A 81 -10.86 14.76 24.49
CA ASP A 81 -11.79 14.18 25.45
C ASP A 81 -12.36 12.84 24.96
N THR A 82 -13.21 12.20 25.78
CA THR A 82 -13.81 10.90 25.48
C THR A 82 -14.75 10.93 24.27
N ALA A 83 -15.29 12.09 23.89
CA ALA A 83 -16.17 12.30 22.74
C ALA A 83 -15.38 12.62 21.43
N PHE A 84 -14.06 12.57 21.45
CA PHE A 84 -13.23 12.94 20.30
C PHE A 84 -13.60 12.16 19.02
N LEU A 85 -13.73 10.82 19.12
CA LEU A 85 -14.04 9.97 17.97
C LEU A 85 -15.48 10.21 17.46
N ASP A 86 -16.44 10.38 18.36
CA ASP A 86 -17.83 10.66 17.99
C ASP A 86 -17.96 12.01 17.29
N ARG A 87 -17.23 13.02 17.76
CA ARG A 87 -17.26 14.38 17.23
C ARG A 87 -16.61 14.51 15.85
N HIS A 88 -15.54 13.76 15.59
CA HIS A 88 -14.79 13.85 14.36
C HIS A 88 -15.12 12.76 13.34
N GLY A 89 -16.01 11.82 13.68
CA GLY A 89 -16.52 10.76 12.81
C GLY A 89 -15.48 9.69 12.46
N LEU A 90 -15.88 8.44 12.55
CA LEU A 90 -15.05 7.30 12.16
C LEU A 90 -15.29 6.89 10.70
N ALA A 91 -16.53 6.97 10.23
CA ALA A 91 -16.98 6.45 8.95
C ALA A 91 -16.87 7.49 7.80
N GLY A 92 -16.90 6.99 6.58
CA GLY A 92 -16.87 7.77 5.35
C GLY A 92 -15.48 7.88 4.72
N PRO A 93 -15.40 8.40 3.48
CA PRO A 93 -14.15 8.46 2.72
C PRO A 93 -13.09 9.35 3.38
N ASP A 94 -13.52 10.38 4.10
CA ASP A 94 -12.66 11.31 4.85
C ASP A 94 -12.67 11.04 6.35
N GLY A 95 -13.34 9.96 6.81
CA GLY A 95 -13.43 9.58 8.21
C GLY A 95 -12.08 9.16 8.79
N LEU A 96 -11.97 9.23 10.13
CA LEU A 96 -10.74 8.85 10.82
C LEU A 96 -10.35 7.38 10.57
N ALA A 97 -11.31 6.49 10.35
CA ALA A 97 -11.07 5.07 10.07
C ALA A 97 -10.83 4.77 8.57
N ALA A 98 -10.88 5.77 7.69
CA ALA A 98 -10.61 5.56 6.27
C ALA A 98 -9.16 5.06 6.05
N PRO A 99 -8.92 4.16 5.08
CA PRO A 99 -7.59 3.72 4.73
C PRO A 99 -6.66 4.89 4.36
N LEU A 100 -5.36 4.77 4.63
CA LEU A 100 -4.37 5.77 4.22
C LEU A 100 -4.20 5.80 2.71
N VAL A 101 -4.31 4.64 2.06
CA VAL A 101 -4.23 4.55 0.59
C VAL A 101 -5.50 5.14 -0.01
N ALA A 102 -5.36 6.21 -0.78
CA ALA A 102 -6.45 6.80 -1.54
C ALA A 102 -6.95 5.82 -2.62
N ASN A 103 -8.24 5.90 -2.98
CA ASN A 103 -8.80 5.01 -4.01
C ASN A 103 -8.06 5.12 -5.34
N ALA A 104 -7.65 6.32 -5.74
CA ALA A 104 -6.86 6.57 -6.95
C ALA A 104 -5.50 5.85 -6.94
N ASP A 105 -4.89 5.67 -5.76
CA ASP A 105 -3.57 5.05 -5.62
C ASP A 105 -3.61 3.52 -5.58
N ARG A 106 -4.79 2.91 -5.36
CA ARG A 106 -4.93 1.46 -5.24
C ARG A 106 -4.47 0.70 -6.48
N HIS A 107 -4.80 1.23 -7.67
CA HIS A 107 -4.35 0.63 -8.93
C HIS A 107 -2.83 0.67 -9.08
N LEU A 108 -2.17 1.71 -8.57
CA LEU A 108 -0.72 1.82 -8.58
C LEU A 108 -0.05 0.76 -7.69
N LEU A 109 -0.63 0.49 -6.50
CA LEU A 109 -0.15 -0.58 -5.62
C LEU A 109 -0.42 -1.96 -6.25
N ALA A 110 -1.59 -2.17 -6.88
CA ALA A 110 -1.91 -3.42 -7.58
C ALA A 110 -0.96 -3.64 -8.79
N LEU A 111 -0.61 -2.58 -9.52
CA LEU A 111 0.38 -2.64 -10.59
C LEU A 111 1.76 -3.07 -10.05
N ALA A 112 2.20 -2.51 -8.92
CA ALA A 112 3.45 -2.90 -8.29
C ALA A 112 3.44 -4.39 -7.89
N ALA A 113 2.32 -4.91 -7.35
CA ALA A 113 2.15 -6.34 -7.05
C ALA A 113 2.29 -7.20 -8.31
N ALA A 114 1.64 -6.79 -9.42
CA ALA A 114 1.68 -7.52 -10.69
C ALA A 114 3.11 -7.55 -11.28
N LEU A 115 3.83 -6.43 -11.22
CA LEU A 115 5.20 -6.31 -11.71
C LEU A 115 6.19 -7.12 -10.85
N ALA A 116 6.02 -7.13 -9.52
CA ALA A 116 6.80 -7.96 -8.62
C ALA A 116 6.60 -9.46 -8.90
N GLN A 117 5.35 -9.89 -9.11
CA GLN A 117 5.05 -11.26 -9.49
C GLN A 117 5.65 -11.62 -10.86
N ALA A 118 5.61 -10.70 -11.83
CA ALA A 118 6.25 -10.90 -13.13
C ALA A 118 7.78 -11.06 -12.98
N ALA A 119 8.41 -10.29 -12.09
CA ALA A 119 9.83 -10.42 -11.77
C ALA A 119 10.14 -11.77 -11.09
N ALA A 120 9.31 -12.21 -10.13
CA ALA A 120 9.45 -13.51 -9.48
C ALA A 120 9.34 -14.67 -10.49
N ASN A 121 8.34 -14.63 -11.37
CA ASN A 121 8.15 -15.65 -12.41
C ASN A 121 9.37 -15.72 -13.36
N ARG A 122 9.95 -14.57 -13.71
CA ARG A 122 11.16 -14.51 -14.55
C ARG A 122 12.39 -15.09 -13.84
N GLN A 123 12.57 -14.83 -12.55
CA GLN A 123 13.66 -15.40 -11.77
C GLN A 123 13.55 -16.92 -11.62
N GLN A 124 12.33 -17.44 -11.55
CA GLN A 124 12.05 -18.88 -11.42
C GLN A 124 12.00 -19.60 -12.78
N ALA A 125 11.99 -18.86 -13.90
CA ALA A 125 11.90 -19.43 -15.22
C ALA A 125 13.17 -20.24 -15.55
N THR A 126 13.00 -21.53 -15.82
CA THR A 126 14.07 -22.45 -16.24
C THR A 126 14.42 -22.32 -17.71
N VAL A 127 13.52 -21.71 -18.51
CA VAL A 127 13.67 -21.51 -19.95
C VAL A 127 13.32 -20.05 -20.28
N LEU A 128 14.11 -19.40 -21.13
CA LEU A 128 13.87 -18.02 -21.60
C LEU A 128 13.77 -16.95 -20.50
N GLY A 129 14.42 -17.12 -19.36
CA GLY A 129 14.43 -16.18 -18.24
C GLY A 129 14.94 -14.77 -18.58
N GLY A 130 15.60 -14.58 -19.72
CA GLY A 130 16.01 -13.27 -20.21
C GLY A 130 14.91 -12.47 -20.91
N LEU A 131 13.77 -13.09 -21.25
CA LEU A 131 12.65 -12.38 -21.86
C LEU A 131 11.75 -11.73 -20.81
N PRO A 132 11.13 -10.57 -21.11
CA PRO A 132 10.12 -9.99 -20.25
C PRO A 132 8.98 -10.99 -19.99
N SER A 133 8.45 -11.01 -18.76
CA SER A 133 7.29 -11.84 -18.46
C SER A 133 6.11 -11.45 -19.34
N GLY A 134 5.49 -12.46 -20.00
CA GLY A 134 4.38 -12.22 -20.92
C GLY A 134 4.79 -11.75 -22.32
N TRP A 135 6.08 -11.83 -22.68
CA TRP A 135 6.52 -11.55 -24.02
C TRP A 135 5.77 -12.37 -25.07
N ARG A 136 5.31 -11.73 -26.13
CA ARG A 136 4.60 -12.36 -27.27
C ARG A 136 5.14 -11.79 -28.57
N ASN A 137 5.17 -12.64 -29.58
CA ASN A 137 5.59 -12.27 -30.94
C ASN A 137 4.62 -11.30 -31.64
N VAL A 138 3.36 -11.28 -31.20
CA VAL A 138 2.31 -10.39 -31.70
C VAL A 138 1.76 -9.57 -30.55
N TRP A 139 1.79 -8.26 -30.69
CA TRP A 139 1.36 -7.26 -29.69
C TRP A 139 -0.18 -7.12 -29.66
N SER A 140 -0.89 -8.18 -29.36
CA SER A 140 -2.35 -8.15 -29.49
C SER A 140 -3.12 -7.92 -28.19
N GLN A 141 -2.49 -8.11 -27.02
CA GLN A 141 -3.21 -7.97 -25.74
C GLN A 141 -2.27 -7.61 -24.59
N HIS A 142 -2.77 -6.79 -23.67
CA HIS A 142 -2.14 -6.54 -22.39
C HIS A 142 -2.12 -7.80 -21.51
N GLN A 143 -1.17 -7.90 -20.61
CA GLN A 143 -1.24 -8.81 -19.48
C GLN A 143 -2.31 -8.29 -18.53
N GLU A 144 -3.19 -9.16 -18.08
CA GLU A 144 -4.22 -8.83 -17.11
C GLU A 144 -3.95 -9.57 -15.80
N LYS A 145 -4.06 -8.85 -14.69
CA LYS A 145 -4.02 -9.39 -13.35
C LYS A 145 -5.21 -8.83 -12.56
N ARG A 146 -5.85 -9.71 -11.81
CA ARG A 146 -7.01 -9.39 -10.98
C ARG A 146 -6.65 -9.60 -9.53
N TYR A 147 -7.04 -8.64 -8.70
CA TYR A 147 -6.85 -8.68 -7.28
C TYR A 147 -8.13 -8.24 -6.57
N ARG A 148 -8.38 -8.83 -5.40
CA ARG A 148 -9.37 -8.31 -4.46
C ARG A 148 -8.65 -7.58 -3.36
N GLY A 149 -8.95 -6.28 -3.19
CA GLY A 149 -8.42 -5.42 -2.13
C GLY A 149 -9.55 -4.88 -1.27
N GLY A 150 -9.84 -5.53 -0.12
CA GLY A 150 -11.07 -5.28 0.65
C GLY A 150 -12.30 -5.65 -0.17
N ASP A 151 -13.28 -4.74 -0.26
CA ASP A 151 -14.54 -4.94 -1.01
C ASP A 151 -14.43 -4.59 -2.50
N HIS A 152 -13.25 -4.22 -2.99
CA HIS A 152 -13.04 -3.79 -4.37
C HIS A 152 -12.25 -4.84 -5.16
N GLU A 153 -12.68 -5.07 -6.40
CA GLU A 153 -11.87 -5.76 -7.40
C GLU A 153 -11.01 -4.73 -8.14
N LEU A 154 -9.73 -5.05 -8.31
CA LEU A 154 -8.74 -4.22 -9.00
C LEU A 154 -8.20 -5.01 -10.19
N VAL A 155 -8.44 -4.53 -11.39
CA VAL A 155 -7.92 -5.13 -12.62
C VAL A 155 -6.77 -4.28 -13.13
N VAL A 156 -5.61 -4.90 -13.27
CA VAL A 156 -4.39 -4.25 -13.77
C VAL A 156 -4.07 -4.82 -15.14
N ARG A 157 -3.99 -3.94 -16.15
CA ARG A 157 -3.60 -4.28 -17.52
C ARG A 157 -2.32 -3.55 -17.88
N TYR A 158 -1.31 -4.30 -18.28
CA TYR A 158 -0.02 -3.74 -18.64
C TYR A 158 0.71 -4.57 -19.70
N THR A 159 1.67 -3.95 -20.36
CA THR A 159 2.62 -4.62 -21.27
C THR A 159 4.02 -4.14 -20.96
N LEU A 160 4.97 -5.06 -20.87
CA LEU A 160 6.40 -4.76 -20.78
C LEU A 160 7.03 -5.04 -22.15
N GLY A 161 7.46 -3.97 -22.82
CA GLY A 161 8.14 -4.03 -24.12
C GLY A 161 9.53 -3.41 -24.08
N CYS A 162 10.15 -3.31 -25.26
CA CYS A 162 11.44 -2.62 -25.40
C CYS A 162 11.31 -1.12 -25.07
N ASP A 163 10.13 -0.55 -25.27
CA ASP A 163 9.85 0.87 -25.01
C ASP A 163 9.41 1.13 -23.54
N GLY A 164 9.50 0.10 -22.68
CA GLY A 164 9.18 0.22 -21.26
C GLY A 164 7.82 -0.36 -20.88
N LEU A 165 7.21 0.22 -19.85
CA LEU A 165 5.90 -0.14 -19.31
C LEU A 165 4.81 0.63 -20.04
N LEU A 166 3.85 -0.10 -20.61
CA LEU A 166 2.61 0.46 -21.16
C LEU A 166 1.41 -0.03 -20.33
N LEU A 167 0.55 0.88 -19.94
CA LEU A 167 -0.67 0.57 -19.19
C LEU A 167 -1.85 0.42 -20.15
N GLY A 168 -2.68 -0.59 -19.90
CA GLY A 168 -3.95 -0.79 -20.58
C GLY A 168 -5.08 0.00 -19.91
N PRO A 169 -6.28 0.01 -20.51
CA PRO A 169 -7.46 0.68 -19.97
C PRO A 169 -7.85 0.08 -18.60
N THR A 170 -8.29 0.91 -17.68
CA THR A 170 -8.91 0.50 -16.41
C THR A 170 -10.39 0.15 -16.65
N ASP A 171 -10.99 -0.67 -15.77
CA ASP A 171 -12.41 -1.08 -15.94
C ASP A 171 -13.37 0.10 -15.83
N ASP A 172 -13.05 1.15 -15.12
CA ASP A 172 -13.82 2.40 -15.09
C ASP A 172 -13.93 3.09 -16.46
N GLN A 173 -13.05 2.76 -17.40
CA GLN A 173 -13.07 3.25 -18.78
C GLN A 173 -13.76 2.29 -19.78
N ALA A 174 -14.06 1.06 -19.36
CA ALA A 174 -14.63 0.03 -20.24
C ALA A 174 -16.16 0.15 -20.36
N ASP A 175 -16.86 0.76 -19.41
CA ASP A 175 -18.33 0.87 -19.37
C ASP A 175 -18.91 2.10 -20.11
N GLY A 176 -18.16 2.71 -21.01
CA GLY A 176 -18.69 3.58 -22.07
C GLY A 176 -19.38 4.88 -21.62
N GLN A 177 -19.34 5.27 -20.35
CA GLN A 177 -19.74 6.58 -19.87
C GLN A 177 -18.50 7.47 -19.69
N VAL A 178 -18.03 7.98 -20.82
CA VAL A 178 -17.04 9.06 -20.83
C VAL A 178 -17.76 10.32 -20.38
N ASP A 179 -17.76 10.59 -19.09
CA ASP A 179 -17.94 11.96 -18.62
C ASP A 179 -16.71 12.73 -19.08
N ASP A 180 -16.89 13.59 -20.06
CA ASP A 180 -15.87 14.38 -20.77
C ASP A 180 -15.13 15.40 -19.85
N HIS A 181 -15.33 15.30 -18.54
CA HIS A 181 -14.72 16.14 -17.49
C HIS A 181 -13.89 15.36 -16.43
N ALA A 182 -13.84 14.04 -16.50
CA ALA A 182 -12.89 13.24 -15.76
C ALA A 182 -11.82 12.69 -16.73
N ALA A 183 -11.13 13.57 -17.44
CA ALA A 183 -9.80 13.27 -17.93
C ALA A 183 -8.97 12.96 -16.68
N VAL A 184 -8.82 11.67 -16.36
CA VAL A 184 -7.75 11.21 -15.48
C VAL A 184 -6.50 11.78 -16.13
N ASP A 185 -6.01 12.85 -15.50
CA ASP A 185 -4.76 13.50 -15.83
C ASP A 185 -3.78 12.37 -16.11
N ARG A 186 -3.15 12.36 -17.30
CA ARG A 186 -2.31 11.24 -17.73
C ARG A 186 -1.05 11.25 -16.88
N THR A 187 -1.19 10.73 -15.69
CA THR A 187 -0.09 10.45 -14.77
C THR A 187 0.92 9.61 -15.53
N SER A 188 2.09 10.16 -15.79
CA SER A 188 3.17 9.42 -16.43
C SER A 188 3.68 8.39 -15.44
N ILE A 189 3.52 7.10 -15.76
CA ILE A 189 4.02 6.00 -14.93
C ILE A 189 5.09 5.24 -15.71
N GLU A 190 6.30 5.24 -15.18
CA GLU A 190 7.44 4.54 -15.77
C GLU A 190 7.98 3.49 -14.78
N LEU A 191 8.39 2.35 -15.30
CA LEU A 191 9.05 1.32 -14.50
C LEU A 191 10.54 1.64 -14.39
N VAL A 192 11.00 1.95 -13.18
CA VAL A 192 12.43 2.15 -12.89
C VAL A 192 13.10 0.81 -12.60
N THR A 193 12.55 0.02 -11.68
CA THR A 193 13.06 -1.32 -11.36
C THR A 193 11.94 -2.23 -10.92
N ALA A 194 12.07 -3.55 -11.19
CA ALA A 194 11.19 -4.58 -10.65
C ALA A 194 11.99 -5.78 -10.16
N ALA A 195 11.85 -6.07 -8.88
CA ALA A 195 12.30 -7.27 -8.20
C ALA A 195 11.09 -7.95 -7.51
N PRO A 196 11.19 -9.22 -7.12
CA PRO A 196 10.07 -9.95 -6.51
C PRO A 196 9.55 -9.33 -5.21
N ASP A 197 10.41 -8.65 -4.47
CA ASP A 197 10.16 -8.04 -3.16
C ASP A 197 10.12 -6.52 -3.20
N ARG A 198 10.47 -5.91 -4.36
CA ARG A 198 10.52 -4.45 -4.49
C ARG A 198 10.33 -3.98 -5.93
N VAL A 199 9.41 -3.05 -6.11
CA VAL A 199 9.19 -2.34 -7.37
C VAL A 199 9.41 -0.85 -7.15
N VAL A 200 10.03 -0.17 -8.10
CA VAL A 200 10.14 1.29 -8.10
C VAL A 200 9.49 1.81 -9.38
N LEU A 201 8.49 2.66 -9.21
CA LEU A 201 7.81 3.36 -10.31
C LEU A 201 8.14 4.85 -10.24
N ALA A 202 8.38 5.48 -11.37
CA ALA A 202 8.37 6.92 -11.47
C ALA A 202 6.95 7.37 -11.86
N VAL A 203 6.33 8.15 -10.99
CA VAL A 203 4.98 8.70 -11.17
C VAL A 203 5.11 10.21 -11.27
N ASP A 204 4.81 10.78 -12.43
CA ASP A 204 5.02 12.21 -12.75
C ASP A 204 6.44 12.69 -12.41
N GLY A 205 7.43 11.84 -12.71
CA GLY A 205 8.85 12.12 -12.46
C GLY A 205 9.30 11.89 -11.02
N VAL A 206 8.41 11.48 -10.10
CA VAL A 206 8.75 11.16 -8.71
C VAL A 206 8.92 9.65 -8.54
N SER A 207 10.09 9.20 -8.11
CA SER A 207 10.36 7.79 -7.85
C SER A 207 9.71 7.34 -6.54
N LEU A 208 8.77 6.41 -6.63
CA LEU A 208 8.06 5.82 -5.50
C LEU A 208 8.46 4.34 -5.34
N PRO A 209 8.99 3.94 -4.19
CA PRO A 209 9.27 2.55 -3.88
C PRO A 209 8.00 1.84 -3.36
N PHE A 210 7.82 0.61 -3.82
CA PHE A 210 6.78 -0.33 -3.38
C PHE A 210 7.48 -1.61 -2.91
N ASP A 211 7.40 -1.89 -1.62
CA ASP A 211 7.90 -3.14 -1.06
C ASP A 211 6.77 -4.18 -1.09
N VAL A 212 7.05 -5.33 -1.66
CA VAL A 212 6.05 -6.37 -1.92
C VAL A 212 6.37 -7.61 -1.11
N ALA A 213 5.42 -8.07 -0.33
CA ALA A 213 5.50 -9.31 0.42
C ALA A 213 4.40 -10.28 -0.02
N THR A 214 4.78 -11.50 -0.40
CA THR A 214 3.86 -12.55 -0.83
C THR A 214 3.75 -13.61 0.26
N HIS A 215 2.52 -13.87 0.72
CA HIS A 215 2.20 -14.84 1.75
C HIS A 215 1.08 -15.75 1.22
N ALA A 216 1.40 -16.98 0.83
CA ALA A 216 0.43 -17.93 0.27
C ALA A 216 -0.54 -17.28 -0.76
N ASP A 217 -1.74 -16.93 -0.33
CA ASP A 217 -2.81 -16.33 -1.12
C ASP A 217 -2.94 -14.80 -0.95
N LEU A 218 -2.01 -14.18 -0.23
CA LEU A 218 -2.04 -12.75 0.07
C LEU A 218 -0.77 -12.06 -0.44
N VAL A 219 -0.93 -11.00 -1.20
CA VAL A 219 0.15 -10.08 -1.58
C VAL A 219 -0.07 -8.75 -0.87
N VAL A 220 0.91 -8.33 -0.08
CA VAL A 220 0.85 -7.02 0.59
C VAL A 220 1.86 -6.09 -0.03
N VAL A 221 1.42 -4.90 -0.37
CA VAL A 221 2.25 -3.84 -0.93
C VAL A 221 2.33 -2.68 0.05
N ASP A 222 3.52 -2.39 0.52
CA ASP A 222 3.82 -1.25 1.39
C ASP A 222 4.53 -0.15 0.59
N SER A 223 4.07 1.08 0.74
CA SER A 223 4.62 2.24 0.03
C SER A 223 4.51 3.51 0.87
N PRO A 224 5.12 4.63 0.46
CA PRO A 224 4.87 5.93 1.08
C PRO A 224 3.40 6.38 1.04
N LEU A 225 2.61 5.87 0.08
CA LEU A 225 1.17 6.14 -0.05
C LEU A 225 0.33 5.39 0.99
N GLY A 226 0.85 4.29 1.52
CA GLY A 226 0.20 3.41 2.49
C GLY A 226 0.46 1.95 2.19
N SER A 227 -0.33 1.07 2.80
CA SER A 227 -0.23 -0.38 2.66
C SER A 227 -1.56 -0.95 2.15
N LEU A 228 -1.48 -1.88 1.19
CA LEU A 228 -2.65 -2.53 0.61
C LEU A 228 -2.43 -4.04 0.58
N ALA A 229 -3.39 -4.77 1.14
CA ALA A 229 -3.46 -6.22 1.08
C ALA A 229 -4.33 -6.64 -0.12
N LEU A 230 -3.79 -7.52 -0.95
CA LEU A 230 -4.35 -7.95 -2.23
C LEU A 230 -4.45 -9.47 -2.27
N GLN A 231 -5.62 -9.99 -2.58
CA GLN A 231 -5.82 -11.41 -2.87
C GLN A 231 -5.86 -11.60 -4.39
N PRO A 232 -4.96 -12.39 -4.99
CA PRO A 232 -5.07 -12.76 -6.40
C PRO A 232 -6.38 -13.51 -6.67
N VAL A 233 -7.03 -13.20 -7.81
CA VAL A 233 -8.30 -13.83 -8.25
C VAL A 233 -8.04 -14.69 -9.46
#